data_b9dff07a4e13f00ee75e47480f498f70
#
_entry.id   b9dff07a4e13f00ee75e47480f498f70
#
_cell.length_a   1.000
_cell.length_b   1.000
_cell.length_c   1.000
_cell.angle_alpha   90.00
_cell.angle_beta   90.00
_cell.angle_gamma   90.00
#
_symmetry.space_group_name_H-M   'P 1'
#
loop_
_entity.id
_entity.type
_entity.pdbx_description
1 polymer ?
#
loop_
_entity_poly.entity_id
_entity_poly.type
_entity_poly.pdbx_seq_one_letter_code
_entity_poly.pdbx_strand_id
1 'polypeptide(L)'
;MVSDLEKVFLIMSLCSRFKDMRLSDIQRLMIPPLKLEQYKIYNDEEVLTGFASWALLSNELSEEYKNTDYKLQVKDWNSGDNLWLINVLCPMGGGSVVLRRLDKLRKEMGLSKRVNFKRLGSNRVNNVKRI
;
A
#
# COMPACT_ATOMS: atom_id res chain seq x y z
N MET A 1 -8.49 -2.71 -24.08
CA MET A 1 -8.63 -2.20 -22.70
C MET A 1 -7.60 -2.86 -21.81
N VAL A 2 -6.79 -2.07 -21.13
CA VAL A 2 -5.74 -2.59 -20.26
C VAL A 2 -6.33 -2.91 -18.90
N SER A 3 -6.11 -4.12 -18.40
CA SER A 3 -6.60 -4.53 -17.09
C SER A 3 -5.84 -3.82 -15.96
N ASP A 4 -6.42 -3.80 -14.78
CA ASP A 4 -5.76 -3.23 -13.61
C ASP A 4 -4.46 -3.96 -13.28
N LEU A 5 -4.43 -5.28 -13.44
CA LEU A 5 -3.23 -6.07 -13.22
C LEU A 5 -2.10 -5.63 -14.16
N GLU A 6 -2.42 -5.40 -15.43
CA GLU A 6 -1.44 -4.91 -16.41
C GLU A 6 -0.91 -3.53 -16.02
N LYS A 7 -1.80 -2.63 -15.60
CA LYS A 7 -1.42 -1.29 -15.15
C LYS A 7 -0.48 -1.35 -13.95
N VAL A 8 -0.81 -2.18 -12.97
CA VAL A 8 0.01 -2.37 -11.77
C VAL A 8 1.38 -2.92 -12.15
N PHE A 9 1.42 -3.91 -13.04
CA PHE A 9 2.67 -4.50 -13.50
C PHE A 9 3.55 -3.45 -14.22
N LEU A 10 2.96 -2.61 -15.06
CA LEU A 10 3.68 -1.53 -15.72
C LEU A 10 4.28 -0.54 -14.71
N ILE A 11 3.51 -0.16 -13.72
CA ILE A 11 4.01 0.74 -12.67
C ILE A 11 5.15 0.07 -11.88
N MET A 12 5.00 -1.19 -11.52
CA MET A 12 6.03 -1.95 -10.80
C MET A 12 7.33 -2.02 -11.61
N SER A 13 7.23 -2.19 -12.92
CA SER A 13 8.40 -2.29 -13.79
C SER A 13 9.25 -1.02 -13.80
N LEU A 14 8.65 0.12 -13.43
CA LEU A 14 9.34 1.40 -13.36
C LEU A 14 9.90 1.68 -11.95
N CYS A 15 9.66 0.79 -10.99
CA CYS A 15 10.10 0.95 -9.61
C CYS A 15 11.26 0.00 -9.32
N SER A 16 12.43 0.56 -9.03
CA SER A 16 13.65 -0.22 -8.81
C SER A 16 13.55 -1.22 -7.64
N ARG A 17 12.67 -0.96 -6.68
CA ARG A 17 12.52 -1.83 -5.49
C ARG A 17 12.11 -3.26 -5.82
N PHE A 18 11.49 -3.50 -6.97
CA PHE A 18 11.04 -4.83 -7.38
C PHE A 18 12.07 -5.61 -8.20
N LYS A 19 13.14 -4.94 -8.62
CA LYS A 19 14.14 -5.50 -9.53
C LYS A 19 14.72 -6.82 -9.04
N ASP A 20 15.07 -6.89 -7.77
CA ASP A 20 15.71 -8.06 -7.16
C ASP A 20 14.81 -8.79 -6.17
N MET A 21 13.51 -8.46 -6.17
CA MET A 21 12.55 -9.07 -5.25
C MET A 21 12.12 -10.44 -5.77
N ARG A 22 12.01 -11.40 -4.86
CA ARG A 22 11.51 -12.73 -5.20
C ARG A 22 10.05 -12.65 -5.61
N LEU A 23 9.66 -13.49 -6.57
CA LEU A 23 8.27 -13.55 -7.02
C LEU A 23 7.32 -13.88 -5.87
N SER A 24 7.73 -14.75 -4.95
CA SER A 24 6.92 -15.08 -3.76
C SER A 24 6.66 -13.86 -2.87
N ASP A 25 7.63 -12.96 -2.74
CA ASP A 25 7.45 -11.73 -1.97
C ASP A 25 6.54 -10.74 -2.70
N ILE A 26 6.69 -10.64 -4.02
CA ILE A 26 5.80 -9.81 -4.84
C ILE A 26 4.37 -10.32 -4.73
N GLN A 27 4.17 -11.63 -4.83
CA GLN A 27 2.87 -12.25 -4.70
C GLN A 27 2.22 -11.90 -3.35
N ARG A 28 2.98 -12.03 -2.27
CA ARG A 28 2.51 -11.75 -0.91
C ARG A 28 2.10 -10.27 -0.73
N LEU A 29 2.84 -9.37 -1.37
CA LEU A 29 2.59 -7.93 -1.25
C LEU A 29 1.49 -7.42 -2.17
N MET A 30 1.33 -8.01 -3.33
CA MET A 30 0.49 -7.43 -4.38
C MET A 30 -0.83 -8.16 -4.61
N ILE A 31 -0.86 -9.49 -4.43
CA ILE A 31 -2.09 -10.24 -4.72
C ILE A 31 -3.22 -9.97 -3.71
N PRO A 32 -2.97 -9.95 -2.38
CA PRO A 32 -4.08 -9.71 -1.45
C PRO A 32 -4.83 -8.40 -1.69
N PRO A 33 -4.16 -7.24 -1.84
CA PRO A 33 -4.90 -6.01 -2.07
C PRO A 33 -5.64 -6.00 -3.40
N LEU A 34 -5.10 -6.64 -4.44
CA LEU A 34 -5.78 -6.73 -5.73
C LEU A 34 -7.06 -7.56 -5.62
N LYS A 35 -7.02 -8.68 -4.90
CA LYS A 35 -8.20 -9.52 -4.69
C LYS A 35 -9.25 -8.85 -3.82
N LEU A 36 -8.82 -8.10 -2.81
CA LEU A 36 -9.72 -7.43 -1.87
C LEU A 36 -10.21 -6.06 -2.36
N GLU A 37 -9.72 -5.63 -3.51
CA GLU A 37 -10.00 -4.29 -4.04
C GLU A 37 -9.59 -3.17 -3.06
N GLN A 38 -8.50 -3.41 -2.32
CA GLN A 38 -7.91 -2.44 -1.40
C GLN A 38 -6.73 -1.72 -2.05
N TYR A 39 -6.99 -1.09 -3.17
CA TYR A 39 -5.99 -0.37 -3.94
C TYR A 39 -6.61 0.76 -4.75
N LYS A 40 -5.76 1.67 -5.20
CA LYS A 40 -6.11 2.73 -6.15
C LYS A 40 -5.00 2.86 -7.18
N ILE A 41 -5.41 3.06 -8.43
CA ILE A 41 -4.50 3.39 -9.53
C ILE A 41 -4.75 4.84 -9.87
N TYR A 42 -3.69 5.63 -9.96
CA TYR A 42 -3.77 7.06 -10.25
C TYR A 42 -3.30 7.33 -11.67
N ASN A 43 -4.09 8.11 -12.39
CA ASN A 43 -3.79 8.52 -13.76
C ASN A 43 -3.78 10.05 -13.82
N ASP A 44 -2.93 10.59 -14.69
CA ASP A 44 -2.93 11.99 -15.03
C ASP A 44 -3.01 12.05 -16.56
N GLU A 45 -4.16 12.49 -17.09
CA GLU A 45 -4.39 12.60 -18.53
C GLU A 45 -3.95 11.33 -19.32
N GLU A 46 -4.48 10.18 -18.93
CA GLU A 46 -4.19 8.87 -19.53
C GLU A 46 -2.78 8.32 -19.22
N VAL A 47 -1.95 9.08 -18.51
CA VAL A 47 -0.65 8.59 -18.06
C VAL A 47 -0.78 7.97 -16.67
N LEU A 48 -0.30 6.73 -16.51
CA LEU A 48 -0.28 6.06 -15.22
C LEU A 48 0.75 6.74 -14.32
N THR A 49 0.29 7.34 -13.23
CA THR A 49 1.16 8.10 -12.33
C THR A 49 1.47 7.37 -11.04
N GLY A 50 0.60 6.49 -10.59
CA GLY A 50 0.86 5.84 -9.32
C GLY A 50 -0.11 4.72 -8.98
N PHE A 51 0.27 4.00 -7.94
CA PHE A 51 -0.52 2.91 -7.36
C PHE A 51 -0.36 2.98 -5.85
N ALA A 52 -1.45 2.75 -5.13
CA ALA A 52 -1.42 2.64 -3.68
C ALA A 52 -2.28 1.45 -3.26
N SER A 53 -1.82 0.71 -2.28
CA SER A 53 -2.60 -0.35 -1.68
C SER A 53 -2.53 -0.25 -0.16
N TRP A 54 -3.55 -0.76 0.49
CA TRP A 54 -3.68 -0.65 1.94
C TRP A 54 -4.21 -1.94 2.54
N ALA A 55 -3.97 -2.08 3.85
CA ALA A 55 -4.54 -3.14 4.65
C ALA A 55 -5.35 -2.53 5.79
N LEU A 56 -6.36 -3.25 6.22
CA LEU A 56 -7.18 -2.90 7.37
C LEU A 56 -6.87 -3.91 8.48
N LEU A 57 -6.08 -3.49 9.46
CA LEU A 57 -5.54 -4.39 10.47
C LEU A 57 -6.28 -4.27 11.80
N SER A 58 -6.39 -5.40 12.49
CA SER A 58 -6.86 -5.43 13.88
C SER A 58 -5.89 -4.64 14.77
N ASN A 59 -6.33 -4.27 15.96
CA ASN A 59 -5.48 -3.55 16.90
C ASN A 59 -4.21 -4.35 17.23
N GLU A 60 -4.35 -5.65 17.43
CA GLU A 60 -3.22 -6.53 17.74
C GLU A 60 -2.22 -6.61 16.59
N LEU A 61 -2.71 -6.83 15.36
CA LEU A 61 -1.85 -6.89 14.19
C LEU A 61 -1.22 -5.53 13.89
N SER A 62 -1.97 -4.44 14.12
CA SER A 62 -1.45 -3.09 13.93
C SER A 62 -0.22 -2.85 14.80
N GLU A 63 -0.29 -3.25 16.08
CA GLU A 63 0.85 -3.11 16.99
C GLU A 63 2.02 -4.01 16.60
N GLU A 64 1.74 -5.25 16.23
CA GLU A 64 2.78 -6.19 15.79
C GLU A 64 3.46 -5.70 14.51
N TYR A 65 2.69 -5.27 13.53
CA TYR A 65 3.21 -4.76 12.27
C TYR A 65 4.05 -3.50 12.49
N LYS A 66 3.63 -2.63 13.41
CA LYS A 66 4.32 -1.40 13.76
C LYS A 66 5.68 -1.67 14.42
N ASN A 67 5.74 -2.63 15.33
CA ASN A 67 6.88 -2.82 16.22
C ASN A 67 7.85 -3.92 15.82
N THR A 68 7.51 -4.74 14.82
CA THR A 68 8.34 -5.84 14.35
C THR A 68 8.44 -5.82 12.83
N ASP A 69 9.17 -6.76 12.26
CA ASP A 69 9.22 -6.98 10.81
C ASP A 69 8.24 -8.07 10.37
N TYR A 70 7.13 -8.20 11.11
CA TYR A 70 6.08 -9.15 10.78
C TYR A 70 5.60 -8.95 9.34
N LYS A 71 5.50 -10.03 8.60
CA LYS A 71 5.04 -10.03 7.20
C LYS A 71 3.57 -10.40 7.16
N LEU A 72 2.76 -9.50 6.63
CA LEU A 72 1.31 -9.70 6.53
C LEU A 72 0.99 -10.94 5.71
N GLN A 73 0.11 -11.76 6.25
CA GLN A 73 -0.44 -12.93 5.58
C GLN A 73 -1.76 -12.54 4.90
N VAL A 74 -2.22 -13.38 3.97
CA VAL A 74 -3.46 -13.08 3.22
C VAL A 74 -4.63 -12.77 4.15
N LYS A 75 -4.77 -13.53 5.24
CA LYS A 75 -5.85 -13.37 6.22
C LYS A 75 -5.79 -12.06 7.00
N ASP A 76 -4.64 -11.38 6.99
CA ASP A 76 -4.41 -10.20 7.82
C ASP A 76 -4.93 -8.91 7.18
N TRP A 77 -4.99 -8.87 5.85
CA TRP A 77 -5.21 -7.63 5.09
C TRP A 77 -6.58 -6.97 5.34
N ASN A 78 -7.56 -7.74 5.80
CA ASN A 78 -8.88 -7.20 6.11
C ASN A 78 -9.34 -7.77 7.46
N SER A 79 -8.61 -7.44 8.52
CA SER A 79 -8.83 -8.00 9.85
C SER A 79 -9.33 -6.99 10.88
N GLY A 80 -9.43 -5.71 10.51
CA GLY A 80 -9.87 -4.68 11.46
C GLY A 80 -10.11 -3.34 10.79
N ASP A 81 -9.94 -2.27 11.54
CA ASP A 81 -10.23 -0.91 11.09
C ASP A 81 -9.02 0.04 11.13
N ASN A 82 -7.84 -0.49 11.40
CA ASN A 82 -6.62 0.31 11.37
C ASN A 82 -6.07 0.33 9.95
N LEU A 83 -6.19 1.47 9.28
CA LEU A 83 -5.77 1.63 7.89
C LEU A 83 -4.26 1.78 7.83
N TRP A 84 -3.62 0.84 7.15
CA TRP A 84 -2.18 0.85 6.90
C TRP A 84 -1.92 0.91 5.41
N LEU A 85 -1.18 1.92 5.01
CA LEU A 85 -0.70 2.04 3.64
C LEU A 85 0.47 1.05 3.48
N ILE A 86 0.33 0.09 2.58
CA ILE A 86 1.34 -0.97 2.41
C ILE A 86 2.24 -0.68 1.21
N ASN A 87 1.65 -0.36 0.06
CA ASN A 87 2.40 -0.03 -1.13
C ASN A 87 2.03 1.36 -1.62
N VAL A 88 3.05 2.17 -1.91
CA VAL A 88 2.90 3.42 -2.65
C VAL A 88 3.94 3.40 -3.75
N LEU A 89 3.48 3.32 -4.98
CA LEU A 89 4.34 3.26 -6.15
C LEU A 89 4.10 4.50 -6.99
N CYS A 90 5.04 5.42 -6.97
CA CYS A 90 4.96 6.68 -7.73
C CYS A 90 6.29 6.89 -8.45
N PRO A 91 6.56 6.13 -9.53
CA PRO A 91 7.87 6.18 -10.20
C PRO A 91 8.23 7.56 -10.73
N MET A 92 7.23 8.39 -11.02
CA MET A 92 7.43 9.76 -11.51
C MET A 92 7.31 10.82 -10.40
N GLY A 93 7.24 10.40 -9.13
CA GLY A 93 7.02 11.32 -8.01
C GLY A 93 5.55 11.52 -7.70
N GLY A 94 5.25 12.40 -6.76
CA GLY A 94 3.87 12.73 -6.40
C GLY A 94 3.28 11.92 -5.27
N GLY A 95 4.12 11.24 -4.48
CA GLY A 95 3.65 10.42 -3.35
C GLY A 95 2.84 11.21 -2.33
N SER A 96 3.15 12.50 -2.12
CA SER A 96 2.39 13.36 -1.19
C SER A 96 0.94 13.57 -1.65
N VAL A 97 0.72 13.65 -2.95
CA VAL A 97 -0.65 13.77 -3.53
C VAL A 97 -1.43 12.49 -3.27
N VAL A 98 -0.79 11.34 -3.48
CA VAL A 98 -1.40 10.04 -3.22
C VAL A 98 -1.81 9.91 -1.76
N LEU A 99 -0.93 10.31 -0.85
CA LEU A 99 -1.21 10.27 0.59
C LEU A 99 -2.42 11.13 0.97
N ARG A 100 -2.54 12.32 0.39
CA ARG A 100 -3.70 13.19 0.63
C ARG A 100 -5.00 12.58 0.12
N ARG A 101 -4.95 11.95 -1.04
CA ARG A 101 -6.13 11.27 -1.62
C ARG A 101 -6.54 10.07 -0.77
N LEU A 102 -5.58 9.36 -0.20
CA LEU A 102 -5.87 8.24 0.70
C LEU A 102 -6.50 8.70 2.01
N ASP A 103 -6.07 9.83 2.55
CA ASP A 103 -6.70 10.38 3.75
C ASP A 103 -8.16 10.76 3.48
N LYS A 104 -8.42 11.33 2.32
CA LYS A 104 -9.78 11.62 1.88
C LYS A 104 -10.61 10.34 1.76
N LEU A 105 -10.04 9.29 1.17
CA LEU A 105 -10.69 8.00 1.04
C LEU A 105 -11.01 7.40 2.40
N ARG A 106 -10.08 7.52 3.36
CA ARG A 106 -10.31 7.07 4.73
C ARG A 106 -11.55 7.70 5.34
N LYS A 107 -11.70 9.00 5.16
CA LYS A 107 -12.86 9.74 5.66
C LYS A 107 -14.15 9.27 4.98
N GLU A 108 -14.09 9.03 3.67
CA GLU A 108 -15.23 8.51 2.91
C GLU A 108 -15.62 7.10 3.37
N MET A 109 -14.65 6.29 3.79
CA MET A 109 -14.90 4.95 4.34
C MET A 109 -15.45 4.97 5.78
N GLY A 110 -15.53 6.15 6.39
CA GLY A 110 -16.01 6.28 7.77
C GLY A 110 -15.02 5.85 8.83
N LEU A 111 -13.76 5.71 8.48
CA LEU A 111 -12.72 5.32 9.44
C LEU A 111 -12.25 6.54 10.23
N SER A 112 -12.31 6.46 11.56
CA SER A 112 -11.94 7.57 12.44
C SER A 112 -10.44 7.71 12.66
N LYS A 113 -9.69 6.63 12.48
CA LYS A 113 -8.25 6.61 12.71
C LYS A 113 -7.50 7.09 11.48
N ARG A 114 -6.36 7.73 11.70
CA ARG A 114 -5.53 8.24 10.61
C ARG A 114 -4.85 7.11 9.85
N VAL A 115 -4.46 7.41 8.62
CA VAL A 115 -3.66 6.49 7.79
C VAL A 115 -2.28 6.32 8.41
N ASN A 116 -1.85 5.08 8.56
CA ASN A 116 -0.52 4.73 9.06
C ASN A 116 0.32 4.19 7.92
N PHE A 117 1.63 4.39 8.00
CA PHE A 117 2.54 3.76 7.04
C PHE A 117 3.93 3.62 7.65
N LYS A 118 4.69 2.65 7.13
CA LYS A 118 6.10 2.46 7.45
C LYS A 118 6.95 3.03 6.32
N ARG A 119 8.10 3.61 6.66
CA ARG A 119 9.09 3.96 5.66
C ARG A 119 9.80 2.69 5.20
N LEU A 120 9.73 2.43 3.91
CA LEU A 120 10.45 1.31 3.30
C LEU A 120 11.92 1.69 3.12
N GLY A 121 12.80 0.70 3.24
CA GLY A 121 14.25 0.89 3.09
C GLY A 121 14.94 1.43 4.32
N SER A 122 14.24 1.65 5.42
CA SER A 122 14.81 2.02 6.70
C SER A 122 15.05 0.77 7.54
N ASN A 123 16.24 0.68 8.16
CA ASN A 123 16.50 -0.38 9.15
C ASN A 123 15.75 -0.12 10.46
N ARG A 124 15.00 0.96 10.54
CA ARG A 124 14.24 1.33 11.73
C ARG A 124 12.81 0.84 11.59
N VAL A 125 12.48 -0.21 12.32
CA VAL A 125 11.18 -0.83 12.33
C VAL A 125 10.11 0.11 12.89
N ASN A 126 10.50 1.15 13.61
CA ASN A 126 9.59 2.02 14.37
C ASN A 126 9.23 3.34 13.69
N ASN A 127 9.57 3.53 12.42
CA ASN A 127 9.27 4.76 11.70
C ASN A 127 7.85 4.72 11.14
N VAL A 128 6.89 4.92 12.01
CA VAL A 128 5.48 5.00 11.64
C VAL A 128 5.08 6.47 11.68
N LYS A 129 4.54 6.97 10.57
CA LYS A 129 3.94 8.30 10.50
C LYS A 129 2.44 8.17 10.37
N ARG A 130 1.73 9.05 11.06
CA ARG A 130 0.28 9.22 10.92
C ARG A 130 0.01 10.46 10.08
N ILE A 131 -0.86 10.31 9.14
CA ILE A 131 -1.26 11.40 8.24
C ILE A 131 -2.71 11.77 8.51
#